data_4ba81f93d69efac72491e8ea9c6c3d17
#
_entry.id   4ba81f93d69efac72491e8ea9c6c3d17
#
_cell.length_a   1.000
_cell.length_b   1.000
_cell.length_c   1.000
_cell.angle_alpha   90.00
_cell.angle_beta   90.00
_cell.angle_gamma   90.00
#
_symmetry.space_group_name_H-M   'P 1'
#
loop_
_entity.id
_entity.type
_entity.pdbx_description
1 polymer ?
#
loop_
_entity_poly.entity_id
_entity_poly.type
_entity_poly.pdbx_seq_one_letter_code
_entity_poly.pdbx_strand_id
1 'polypeptide(L)'
;TYCVRLSPATWLDMAAGAEYGVRKYSALGWYDARTPMPDNYRYLPGYTGDRETELAWRSNDARYTQVCWDELIARNRMAGGHAVYTLEDRAERIRNLGFDALFTTAPDERLTLRYGFSYRHARTRSYKQMRDLLGADHITDIDQYLVDDDTYGNLLQNDLRHPGRTVREGDRFGYDYALSTREATVRLSAEYRSDRLRADVALALGDAVVLRRGYYEKELFPGTQSLGRSRRMGFTPYTVKALGGGAFSP
;
A
#
# COMPACT_ATOMS: atom_id res chain seq x y z
N THR A 1 10.77 -24.48 3.79
CA THR A 1 10.54 -25.41 2.66
C THR A 1 10.80 -26.83 3.11
N TYR A 2 9.93 -27.72 2.74
CA TYR A 2 10.05 -29.16 3.03
C TYR A 2 9.87 -29.94 1.72
N CYS A 3 10.78 -30.88 1.47
CA CYS A 3 10.81 -31.68 0.25
C CYS A 3 10.85 -33.15 0.62
N VAL A 4 9.91 -33.95 0.12
CA VAL A 4 9.82 -35.38 0.44
C VAL A 4 9.53 -36.19 -0.81
N ARG A 5 10.20 -37.32 -0.92
CA ARG A 5 9.94 -38.33 -1.94
C ARG A 5 8.84 -39.27 -1.44
N LEU A 6 7.70 -39.24 -2.08
CA LEU A 6 6.55 -40.08 -1.73
C LEU A 6 6.60 -41.47 -2.38
N SER A 7 7.20 -41.56 -3.57
CA SER A 7 7.40 -42.80 -4.30
C SER A 7 8.63 -42.70 -5.20
N PRO A 8 9.08 -43.78 -5.87
CA PRO A 8 10.17 -43.69 -6.84
C PRO A 8 9.96 -42.63 -7.94
N ALA A 9 8.71 -42.34 -8.29
CA ALA A 9 8.36 -41.42 -9.35
C ALA A 9 7.72 -40.10 -8.88
N THR A 10 7.50 -39.91 -7.57
CA THR A 10 6.71 -38.75 -7.08
C THR A 10 7.43 -38.03 -5.94
N TRP A 11 7.55 -36.73 -6.07
CA TRP A 11 8.07 -35.80 -5.05
C TRP A 11 6.97 -34.82 -4.65
N LEU A 12 7.02 -34.38 -3.40
CA LEU A 12 6.20 -33.33 -2.85
C LEU A 12 7.10 -32.22 -2.28
N ASP A 13 6.95 -31.04 -2.84
CA ASP A 13 7.57 -29.81 -2.34
C ASP A 13 6.51 -28.95 -1.64
N MET A 14 6.77 -28.58 -0.37
CA MET A 14 5.92 -27.70 0.40
C MET A 14 6.71 -26.50 0.90
N ALA A 15 6.07 -25.34 0.87
CA ALA A 15 6.59 -24.12 1.47
C ALA A 15 5.49 -23.41 2.25
N ALA A 16 5.84 -22.89 3.42
CA ALA A 16 5.00 -21.99 4.18
C ALA A 16 5.83 -20.77 4.58
N GLY A 17 5.21 -19.62 4.57
CA GLY A 17 5.85 -18.37 4.93
C GLY A 17 4.89 -17.43 5.63
N ALA A 18 5.43 -16.63 6.55
CA ALA A 18 4.72 -15.54 7.20
C ALA A 18 5.62 -14.30 7.18
N GLU A 19 5.00 -13.15 6.88
CA GLU A 19 5.64 -11.84 6.94
C GLU A 19 4.84 -10.95 7.88
N TYR A 20 5.55 -10.24 8.74
CA TYR A 20 5.00 -9.17 9.56
C TYR A 20 5.95 -7.99 9.53
N GLY A 21 5.43 -6.80 9.22
CA GLY A 21 6.24 -5.59 9.17
C GLY A 21 5.41 -4.32 9.34
N VAL A 22 6.11 -3.24 9.65
CA VAL A 22 5.56 -1.88 9.62
C VAL A 22 6.50 -1.04 8.78
N ARG A 23 5.96 -0.47 7.71
CA ARG A 23 6.62 0.53 6.88
C ARG A 23 6.09 1.89 7.27
N LYS A 24 6.99 2.85 7.48
CA LYS A 24 6.62 4.24 7.75
C LYS A 24 7.47 5.16 6.89
N TYR A 25 6.89 6.23 6.42
CA TYR A 25 7.62 7.37 5.90
C TYR A 25 7.02 8.66 6.44
N SER A 26 7.89 9.60 6.80
CA SER A 26 7.48 10.88 7.34
C SER A 26 7.18 11.88 6.23
N ALA A 27 6.24 12.77 6.50
CA ALA A 27 5.89 13.89 5.64
C ALA A 27 5.58 15.12 6.48
N LEU A 28 5.89 16.30 5.97
CA LEU A 28 5.39 17.54 6.52
C LEU A 28 3.90 17.69 6.19
N GLY A 29 3.12 18.00 7.21
CA GLY A 29 1.73 18.44 7.09
C GLY A 29 1.64 19.94 7.35
N TRP A 30 0.66 20.60 6.73
CA TRP A 30 0.33 22.00 7.00
C TRP A 30 -1.19 22.19 6.95
N TYR A 31 -1.71 23.04 7.82
CA TYR A 31 -3.12 23.26 8.03
C TYR A 31 -3.41 24.77 7.97
N ASP A 32 -4.23 25.18 7.02
CA ASP A 32 -4.54 26.59 6.76
C ASP A 32 -3.30 27.48 6.70
N ALA A 33 -2.29 27.01 5.97
CA ALA A 33 -1.00 27.66 5.90
C ALA A 33 -0.31 27.42 4.56
N ARG A 34 0.68 28.27 4.27
CA ARG A 34 1.54 28.10 3.10
C ARG A 34 2.34 26.81 3.21
N THR A 35 2.44 26.05 2.11
CA THR A 35 3.27 24.84 2.08
C THR A 35 4.71 25.12 2.52
N PRO A 36 5.28 24.29 3.41
CA PRO A 36 6.66 24.49 3.88
C PRO A 36 7.73 23.94 2.90
N MET A 37 7.30 23.36 1.77
CA MET A 37 8.18 22.71 0.81
C MET A 37 8.79 23.75 -0.13
N PRO A 38 10.12 23.96 -0.10
CA PRO A 38 10.78 24.99 -0.89
C PRO A 38 10.71 24.72 -2.40
N ASP A 39 10.62 23.46 -2.81
CA ASP A 39 10.52 23.01 -4.20
C ASP A 39 9.10 23.12 -4.78
N ASN A 40 8.14 23.66 -4.02
CA ASN A 40 6.81 23.93 -4.56
C ASN A 40 6.93 24.91 -5.73
N TYR A 41 6.31 24.57 -6.87
CA TYR A 41 6.42 25.34 -8.12
C TYR A 41 6.15 26.84 -7.94
N ARG A 42 5.24 27.22 -6.99
CA ARG A 42 4.86 28.61 -6.71
C ARG A 42 6.01 29.46 -6.11
N TYR A 43 7.07 28.81 -5.61
CA TYR A 43 8.23 29.45 -5.01
C TYR A 43 9.45 29.44 -5.92
N LEU A 44 9.36 28.78 -7.06
CA LEU A 44 10.47 28.67 -8.00
C LEU A 44 10.59 29.93 -8.86
N PRO A 45 11.81 30.32 -9.27
CA PRO A 45 12.07 31.50 -10.08
C PRO A 45 11.26 31.52 -11.38
N GLY A 46 11.04 30.37 -11.99
CA GLY A 46 10.26 30.25 -13.24
C GLY A 46 8.78 30.60 -13.09
N TYR A 47 8.23 30.52 -11.86
CA TYR A 47 6.84 30.90 -11.59
C TYR A 47 6.73 32.34 -11.05
N THR A 48 7.62 32.71 -10.12
CA THR A 48 7.61 34.02 -9.47
C THR A 48 7.99 35.14 -10.44
N GLY A 49 8.90 34.85 -11.39
CA GLY A 49 9.48 35.85 -12.28
C GLY A 49 10.34 36.90 -11.55
N ASP A 50 10.60 36.70 -10.25
CA ASP A 50 11.29 37.62 -9.39
C ASP A 50 12.80 37.39 -9.40
N ARG A 51 13.57 38.49 -9.59
CA ARG A 51 15.01 38.43 -9.66
C ARG A 51 15.66 38.08 -8.32
N GLU A 52 15.06 38.47 -7.20
CA GLU A 52 15.56 38.12 -5.86
C GLU A 52 15.50 36.62 -5.66
N THR A 53 14.36 36.00 -5.97
CA THR A 53 14.17 34.56 -5.92
C THR A 53 15.15 33.84 -6.83
N GLU A 54 15.37 34.35 -8.06
CA GLU A 54 16.33 33.74 -8.98
C GLU A 54 17.77 33.77 -8.41
N LEU A 55 18.21 34.90 -7.85
CA LEU A 55 19.54 35.06 -7.25
C LEU A 55 19.69 34.16 -6.02
N ALA A 56 18.68 34.08 -5.15
CA ALA A 56 18.65 33.21 -3.98
C ALA A 56 18.82 31.74 -4.35
N TRP A 57 18.08 31.27 -5.37
CA TRP A 57 18.22 29.91 -5.87
C TRP A 57 19.59 29.64 -6.50
N ARG A 58 20.12 30.58 -7.28
CA ARG A 58 21.47 30.47 -7.89
C ARG A 58 22.59 30.42 -6.85
N SER A 59 22.46 31.20 -5.77
CA SER A 59 23.42 31.21 -4.66
C SER A 59 23.19 30.09 -3.64
N ASN A 60 22.16 29.25 -3.82
CA ASN A 60 21.74 28.23 -2.87
C ASN A 60 21.46 28.79 -1.47
N ASP A 61 20.77 29.94 -1.40
CA ASP A 61 20.37 30.53 -0.12
C ASP A 61 19.38 29.57 0.60
N ALA A 62 19.78 29.09 1.77
CA ALA A 62 19.05 28.11 2.54
C ALA A 62 17.63 28.56 2.90
N ARG A 63 17.34 29.85 3.03
CA ARG A 63 16.01 30.41 3.30
C ARG A 63 15.02 30.14 2.15
N TYR A 64 15.52 29.98 0.94
CA TYR A 64 14.70 29.71 -0.26
C TYR A 64 14.77 28.26 -0.73
N THR A 65 15.87 27.55 -0.45
CA THR A 65 16.15 26.23 -1.02
C THR A 65 15.97 25.08 -0.04
N GLN A 66 15.74 25.39 1.26
CA GLN A 66 15.58 24.40 2.32
C GLN A 66 14.33 24.66 3.17
N VAL A 67 13.89 23.64 3.90
CA VAL A 67 12.84 23.79 4.91
C VAL A 67 13.38 24.56 6.11
N CYS A 68 12.77 25.70 6.41
CA CYS A 68 13.15 26.54 7.55
C CYS A 68 12.46 26.05 8.83
N TRP A 69 13.00 25.03 9.48
CA TRP A 69 12.43 24.38 10.66
C TRP A 69 12.14 25.35 11.82
N ASP A 70 13.06 26.27 12.08
CA ASP A 70 12.89 27.26 13.16
C ASP A 70 11.68 28.17 12.91
N GLU A 71 11.41 28.52 11.65
CA GLU A 71 10.24 29.30 11.28
C GLU A 71 8.94 28.50 11.51
N LEU A 72 8.90 27.21 11.13
CA LEU A 72 7.75 26.35 11.34
C LEU A 72 7.42 26.22 12.82
N ILE A 73 8.44 25.98 13.65
CA ILE A 73 8.32 25.89 15.11
C ILE A 73 7.86 27.23 15.72
N ALA A 74 8.43 28.34 15.27
CA ALA A 74 8.03 29.67 15.76
C ALA A 74 6.57 29.97 15.44
N ARG A 75 6.11 29.66 14.23
CA ARG A 75 4.70 29.83 13.84
C ARG A 75 3.74 28.97 14.67
N ASN A 76 4.09 27.74 14.95
CA ASN A 76 3.29 26.85 15.82
C ASN A 76 3.20 27.41 17.23
N ARG A 77 4.26 27.91 17.80
CA ARG A 77 4.27 28.53 19.14
C ARG A 77 3.40 29.77 19.22
N MET A 78 3.35 30.56 18.14
CA MET A 78 2.49 31.75 18.06
C MET A 78 1.02 31.42 17.83
N ALA A 79 0.69 30.22 17.39
CA ALA A 79 -0.68 29.79 17.07
C ALA A 79 -1.51 29.32 18.31
N GLY A 80 -1.04 29.59 19.53
CA GLY A 80 -1.82 29.36 20.75
C GLY A 80 -2.08 27.89 21.08
N GLY A 81 -1.16 27.01 20.72
CA GLY A 81 -1.23 25.56 21.03
C GLY A 81 -1.79 24.70 19.90
N HIS A 82 -2.50 25.25 18.92
CA HIS A 82 -2.94 24.51 17.73
C HIS A 82 -1.83 24.52 16.67
N ALA A 83 -1.38 23.33 16.22
CA ALA A 83 -0.33 23.26 15.23
C ALA A 83 -0.81 23.66 13.83
N VAL A 84 -0.04 24.50 13.18
CA VAL A 84 -0.18 24.89 11.78
C VAL A 84 0.69 24.00 10.89
N TYR A 85 1.86 23.59 11.40
CA TYR A 85 2.75 22.65 10.75
C TYR A 85 2.98 21.44 11.63
N THR A 86 3.07 20.26 11.00
CA THR A 86 3.25 18.98 11.70
C THR A 86 4.24 18.11 10.96
N LEU A 87 4.80 17.14 11.66
CA LEU A 87 5.46 16.00 11.07
C LEU A 87 4.58 14.78 11.29
N GLU A 88 4.15 14.15 10.21
CA GLU A 88 3.26 13.00 10.23
C GLU A 88 3.94 11.75 9.65
N ASP A 89 3.64 10.58 10.21
CA ASP A 89 4.01 9.28 9.65
C ASP A 89 2.82 8.72 8.83
N ARG A 90 3.07 8.40 7.59
CA ARG A 90 2.19 7.56 6.78
C ARG A 90 2.67 6.12 6.92
N ALA A 91 1.86 5.30 7.57
CA ALA A 91 2.26 3.98 8.03
C ALA A 91 1.44 2.88 7.37
N GLU A 92 2.12 1.78 7.05
CA GLU A 92 1.53 0.55 6.56
C GLU A 92 1.96 -0.61 7.45
N ARG A 93 0.98 -1.28 8.06
CA ARG A 93 1.22 -2.53 8.79
C ARG A 93 0.87 -3.70 7.89
N ILE A 94 1.87 -4.49 7.56
CA ILE A 94 1.80 -5.62 6.63
C ILE A 94 1.75 -6.92 7.41
N ARG A 95 0.87 -7.83 7.00
CA ARG A 95 0.76 -9.21 7.49
C ARG A 95 0.45 -10.10 6.30
N ASN A 96 1.36 -10.97 5.95
CA ASN A 96 1.21 -11.91 4.85
C ASN A 96 1.41 -13.32 5.37
N LEU A 97 0.60 -14.25 4.86
CA LEU A 97 0.72 -15.68 5.07
C LEU A 97 0.66 -16.35 3.70
N GLY A 98 1.54 -17.30 3.47
CA GLY A 98 1.59 -18.10 2.25
C GLY A 98 1.80 -19.55 2.52
N PHE A 99 1.18 -20.39 1.72
CA PHE A 99 1.40 -21.82 1.69
C PHE A 99 1.38 -22.29 0.23
N ASP A 100 2.36 -23.10 -0.14
CA ASP A 100 2.46 -23.74 -1.45
C ASP A 100 2.73 -25.23 -1.24
N ALA A 101 2.06 -26.08 -2.03
CA ALA A 101 2.34 -27.51 -2.16
C ALA A 101 2.37 -27.88 -3.65
N LEU A 102 3.43 -28.53 -4.08
CA LEU A 102 3.64 -28.97 -5.45
C LEU A 102 4.03 -30.43 -5.49
N PHE A 103 3.24 -31.22 -6.15
CA PHE A 103 3.57 -32.60 -6.48
C PHE A 103 4.19 -32.64 -7.89
N THR A 104 5.30 -33.35 -8.00
CA THR A 104 5.94 -33.65 -9.28
C THR A 104 5.99 -35.17 -9.43
N THR A 105 5.38 -35.69 -10.48
CA THR A 105 5.33 -37.12 -10.78
C THR A 105 5.91 -37.35 -12.16
N ALA A 106 6.96 -38.17 -12.23
CA ALA A 106 7.59 -38.63 -13.47
C ALA A 106 7.47 -40.16 -13.56
N PRO A 107 6.37 -40.68 -14.14
CA PRO A 107 6.14 -42.11 -14.23
C PRO A 107 7.14 -42.82 -15.14
N ASP A 108 7.67 -42.09 -16.13
CA ASP A 108 8.76 -42.52 -17.02
C ASP A 108 9.65 -41.33 -17.41
N GLU A 109 10.66 -41.55 -18.24
CA GLU A 109 11.63 -40.55 -18.67
C GLU A 109 11.04 -39.49 -19.64
N ARG A 110 9.86 -39.74 -20.19
CA ARG A 110 9.22 -38.89 -21.21
C ARG A 110 8.12 -37.99 -20.65
N LEU A 111 7.45 -38.40 -19.57
CA LEU A 111 6.30 -37.70 -19.03
C LEU A 111 6.57 -37.14 -17.64
N THR A 112 6.39 -35.83 -17.47
CA THR A 112 6.41 -35.20 -16.15
C THR A 112 5.09 -34.49 -15.92
N LEU A 113 4.42 -34.86 -14.83
CA LEU A 113 3.17 -34.23 -14.35
C LEU A 113 3.49 -33.38 -13.13
N ARG A 114 2.99 -32.15 -13.08
CA ARG A 114 3.03 -31.30 -11.89
C ARG A 114 1.63 -30.86 -11.54
N TYR A 115 1.25 -31.00 -10.29
CA TYR A 115 -0.02 -30.53 -9.77
C TYR A 115 0.20 -29.94 -8.39
N GLY A 116 -0.44 -28.83 -8.12
CA GLY A 116 -0.18 -28.12 -6.90
C GLY A 116 -1.29 -27.17 -6.48
N PHE A 117 -1.20 -26.77 -5.23
CA PHE A 117 -2.08 -25.83 -4.60
C PHE A 117 -1.25 -24.71 -3.95
N SER A 118 -1.72 -23.48 -4.08
CA SER A 118 -1.18 -22.35 -3.33
C SER A 118 -2.30 -21.58 -2.63
N TYR A 119 -2.00 -21.09 -1.43
CA TYR A 119 -2.86 -20.19 -0.68
C TYR A 119 -2.05 -18.99 -0.21
N ARG A 120 -2.63 -17.80 -0.41
CA ARG A 120 -2.05 -16.53 0.05
C ARG A 120 -3.10 -15.71 0.77
N HIS A 121 -2.73 -15.15 1.90
CA HIS A 121 -3.50 -14.15 2.60
C HIS A 121 -2.61 -12.97 2.92
N ALA A 122 -2.93 -11.81 2.34
CA ALA A 122 -2.25 -10.56 2.60
C ALA A 122 -3.21 -9.57 3.27
N ARG A 123 -2.71 -8.84 4.26
CA ARG A 123 -3.45 -7.76 4.91
C ARG A 123 -2.51 -6.59 5.16
N THR A 124 -2.85 -5.45 4.56
CA THR A 124 -2.17 -4.17 4.79
C THR A 124 -3.14 -3.20 5.47
N ARG A 125 -2.74 -2.66 6.63
CA ARG A 125 -3.46 -1.57 7.29
C ARG A 125 -2.69 -0.28 7.10
N SER A 126 -3.30 0.68 6.42
CA SER A 126 -2.75 2.01 6.12
C SER A 126 -3.40 3.05 7.03
N TYR A 127 -2.57 3.87 7.68
CA TYR A 127 -3.02 4.90 8.61
C TYR A 127 -2.01 6.05 8.68
N LYS A 128 -2.49 7.25 9.05
CA LYS A 128 -1.63 8.37 9.45
C LYS A 128 -1.45 8.37 10.96
N GLN A 129 -0.26 8.76 11.41
CA GLN A 129 0.07 8.90 12.82
C GLN A 129 0.80 10.23 13.02
N MET A 130 0.40 11.00 14.01
CA MET A 130 1.10 12.21 14.39
C MET A 130 2.47 11.83 14.96
N ARG A 131 3.52 12.35 14.33
CA ARG A 131 4.89 12.10 14.76
C ARG A 131 5.43 13.19 15.66
N ASP A 132 5.22 14.46 15.27
CA ASP A 132 5.71 15.63 15.97
C ASP A 132 4.83 16.83 15.64
N LEU A 133 4.45 17.58 16.64
CA LEU A 133 3.64 18.80 16.53
C LEU A 133 4.49 20.07 16.39
N LEU A 134 5.81 19.94 16.24
CA LEU A 134 6.75 21.02 16.03
C LEU A 134 6.57 22.18 17.03
N GLY A 135 6.42 21.84 18.32
CA GLY A 135 6.32 22.79 19.43
C GLY A 135 4.92 23.32 19.71
N ALA A 136 3.87 22.77 19.08
CA ALA A 136 2.47 22.98 19.45
C ALA A 136 1.95 21.82 20.32
N ASP A 137 0.70 21.94 20.81
CA ASP A 137 0.09 20.96 21.71
C ASP A 137 -0.77 19.93 20.97
N HIS A 138 -1.44 20.33 19.88
CA HIS A 138 -2.42 19.49 19.18
C HIS A 138 -2.79 20.04 17.80
N ILE A 139 -3.51 19.21 17.02
CA ILE A 139 -4.35 19.64 15.88
C ILE A 139 -5.76 19.12 16.06
N THR A 140 -6.70 19.65 15.27
CA THR A 140 -8.04 19.07 15.09
C THR A 140 -8.02 18.08 13.92
N ASP A 141 -8.65 16.90 14.09
CA ASP A 141 -8.72 15.84 13.07
C ASP A 141 -9.76 16.17 11.99
N ILE A 142 -9.40 17.08 11.11
CA ILE A 142 -10.21 17.52 9.96
C ILE A 142 -9.48 17.32 8.64
N ASP A 143 -10.24 17.34 7.55
CA ASP A 143 -9.68 17.28 6.21
C ASP A 143 -9.19 18.68 5.79
N GLN A 144 -7.89 18.88 5.80
CA GLN A 144 -7.25 20.16 5.49
C GLN A 144 -7.57 20.70 4.08
N TYR A 145 -7.96 19.83 3.15
CA TYR A 145 -8.26 20.23 1.77
C TYR A 145 -9.67 20.81 1.59
N LEU A 146 -10.50 20.74 2.64
CA LEU A 146 -11.88 21.23 2.64
C LEU A 146 -12.08 22.40 3.62
N VAL A 147 -11.02 22.90 4.26
CA VAL A 147 -11.10 23.95 5.30
C VAL A 147 -11.68 25.27 4.79
N ASP A 148 -11.44 25.59 3.52
CA ASP A 148 -11.91 26.86 2.91
C ASP A 148 -13.39 26.84 2.54
N ASP A 149 -14.11 25.74 2.76
CA ASP A 149 -15.50 25.60 2.35
C ASP A 149 -16.44 25.53 3.57
N ASP A 150 -16.93 26.71 4.01
CA ASP A 150 -17.84 26.86 5.16
C ASP A 150 -19.16 26.10 5.03
N THR A 151 -19.50 25.61 3.83
CA THR A 151 -20.74 24.86 3.56
C THR A 151 -20.70 23.40 4.00
N TYR A 152 -19.54 22.86 4.37
CA TYR A 152 -19.34 21.41 4.53
C TYR A 152 -19.01 20.95 5.97
N GLY A 153 -19.62 21.50 6.98
CA GLY A 153 -19.31 21.21 8.38
C GLY A 153 -18.96 19.75 8.72
N ASN A 154 -19.83 18.79 8.37
CA ASN A 154 -19.57 17.36 8.58
C ASN A 154 -18.57 16.76 7.57
N LEU A 155 -18.49 17.29 6.37
CA LEU A 155 -17.54 16.84 5.34
C LEU A 155 -16.10 17.08 5.75
N LEU A 156 -15.84 18.11 6.58
CA LEU A 156 -14.52 18.38 7.14
C LEU A 156 -14.03 17.26 8.06
N GLN A 157 -14.94 16.52 8.70
CA GLN A 157 -14.56 15.55 9.71
C GLN A 157 -13.89 14.30 9.10
N ASN A 158 -12.75 13.93 9.64
CA ASN A 158 -12.09 12.68 9.25
C ASN A 158 -12.79 11.45 9.84
N ASP A 159 -13.45 11.58 11.00
CA ASP A 159 -14.29 10.54 11.59
C ASP A 159 -15.54 11.16 12.20
N LEU A 160 -16.71 10.97 11.58
CA LEU A 160 -18.01 11.48 12.07
C LEU A 160 -18.40 11.00 13.46
N ARG A 161 -17.84 9.87 13.91
CA ARG A 161 -18.10 9.35 15.27
C ARG A 161 -17.36 10.12 16.36
N HIS A 162 -16.35 10.89 15.98
CA HIS A 162 -15.53 11.70 16.86
C HIS A 162 -15.27 13.08 16.24
N PRO A 163 -16.33 13.88 16.01
CA PRO A 163 -16.19 15.18 15.37
C PRO A 163 -15.34 16.12 16.21
N GLY A 164 -14.50 16.91 15.56
CA GLY A 164 -13.62 17.86 16.23
C GLY A 164 -12.55 17.23 17.13
N ARG A 165 -12.22 15.96 16.91
CA ARG A 165 -11.26 15.23 17.74
C ARG A 165 -9.90 15.92 17.78
N THR A 166 -9.39 16.11 19.00
CA THR A 166 -8.03 16.57 19.25
C THR A 166 -7.03 15.43 18.97
N VAL A 167 -5.99 15.72 18.20
CA VAL A 167 -4.89 14.80 17.88
C VAL A 167 -3.61 15.29 18.53
N ARG A 168 -2.93 14.41 19.22
CA ARG A 168 -1.64 14.62 19.88
C ARG A 168 -0.58 13.71 19.28
N GLU A 169 0.66 13.88 19.67
CA GLU A 169 1.76 13.00 19.25
C GLU A 169 1.46 11.53 19.57
N GLY A 170 1.70 10.66 18.61
CA GLY A 170 1.38 9.24 18.70
C GLY A 170 -0.02 8.85 18.26
N ASP A 171 -0.97 9.80 18.17
CA ASP A 171 -2.34 9.52 17.76
C ASP A 171 -2.46 9.23 16.26
N ARG A 172 -3.41 8.36 15.91
CA ARG A 172 -3.81 8.17 14.52
C ARG A 172 -4.86 9.17 14.12
N PHE A 173 -4.78 9.67 12.91
CA PHE A 173 -5.71 10.67 12.40
C PHE A 173 -5.81 10.62 10.86
N GLY A 174 -6.70 11.43 10.31
CA GLY A 174 -6.86 11.58 8.85
C GLY A 174 -7.50 10.37 8.20
N TYR A 175 -6.80 9.24 8.15
CA TYR A 175 -7.33 7.99 7.63
C TYR A 175 -6.80 6.76 8.39
N ASP A 176 -7.64 5.73 8.47
CA ASP A 176 -7.27 4.40 8.98
C ASP A 176 -8.14 3.35 8.27
N TYR A 177 -7.53 2.48 7.48
CA TYR A 177 -8.23 1.40 6.79
C TYR A 177 -7.32 0.21 6.55
N ALA A 178 -7.90 -0.96 6.30
CA ALA A 178 -7.16 -2.15 5.93
C ALA A 178 -7.71 -2.74 4.64
N LEU A 179 -6.82 -3.20 3.77
CA LEU A 179 -7.10 -4.07 2.63
C LEU A 179 -6.67 -5.48 2.98
N SER A 180 -7.52 -6.46 2.66
CA SER A 180 -7.20 -7.87 2.82
C SER A 180 -7.49 -8.58 1.50
N THR A 181 -6.51 -9.36 1.03
CA THR A 181 -6.64 -10.23 -0.12
C THR A 181 -6.50 -11.68 0.34
N ARG A 182 -7.29 -12.57 -0.24
CA ARG A 182 -7.15 -14.02 -0.12
C ARG A 182 -7.14 -14.59 -1.51
N GLU A 183 -6.22 -15.47 -1.78
CA GLU A 183 -6.08 -16.14 -3.06
C GLU A 183 -5.80 -17.62 -2.81
N ALA A 184 -6.55 -18.47 -3.47
CA ALA A 184 -6.31 -19.91 -3.56
C ALA A 184 -6.18 -20.28 -5.02
N THR A 185 -5.15 -21.05 -5.39
CA THR A 185 -4.88 -21.42 -6.78
C THR A 185 -4.54 -22.90 -6.86
N VAL A 186 -5.17 -23.60 -7.77
CA VAL A 186 -4.81 -24.96 -8.20
C VAL A 186 -4.08 -24.88 -9.53
N ARG A 187 -3.00 -25.66 -9.68
CA ARG A 187 -2.19 -25.72 -10.89
C ARG A 187 -2.01 -27.15 -11.34
N LEU A 188 -2.10 -27.35 -12.65
CA LEU A 188 -1.84 -28.63 -13.31
C LEU A 188 -0.93 -28.37 -14.49
N SER A 189 0.08 -29.20 -14.70
CA SER A 189 0.87 -29.16 -15.92
C SER A 189 1.36 -30.55 -16.29
N ALA A 190 1.49 -30.77 -17.59
CA ALA A 190 2.05 -31.98 -18.17
C ALA A 190 3.13 -31.57 -19.18
N GLU A 191 4.28 -32.17 -19.08
CA GLU A 191 5.41 -32.02 -19.99
C GLU A 191 5.74 -33.38 -20.56
N TYR A 192 5.69 -33.50 -21.89
CA TYR A 192 6.07 -34.71 -22.63
C TYR A 192 7.29 -34.42 -23.50
N ARG A 193 8.27 -35.31 -23.42
CA ARG A 193 9.51 -35.26 -24.25
C ARG A 193 9.81 -36.62 -24.86
N SER A 194 10.06 -36.61 -26.17
CA SER A 194 10.63 -37.73 -26.88
C SER A 194 11.70 -37.22 -27.83
N ASP A 195 12.38 -38.11 -28.55
CA ASP A 195 13.46 -37.74 -29.50
C ASP A 195 12.98 -36.78 -30.60
N ARG A 196 11.67 -36.80 -30.91
CA ARG A 196 11.08 -36.02 -32.03
C ARG A 196 10.02 -35.01 -31.62
N LEU A 197 9.48 -35.10 -30.40
CA LEU A 197 8.34 -34.27 -29.96
C LEU A 197 8.58 -33.76 -28.55
N ARG A 198 8.34 -32.47 -28.38
CA ARG A 198 8.17 -31.85 -27.06
C ARG A 198 6.79 -31.18 -27.00
N ALA A 199 6.06 -31.41 -25.94
CA ALA A 199 4.79 -30.77 -25.68
C ALA A 199 4.67 -30.39 -24.20
N ASP A 200 4.23 -29.18 -23.93
CA ASP A 200 3.97 -28.65 -22.60
C ASP A 200 2.54 -28.10 -22.55
N VAL A 201 1.77 -28.53 -21.57
CA VAL A 201 0.42 -28.00 -21.28
C VAL A 201 0.35 -27.60 -19.82
N ALA A 202 -0.19 -26.44 -19.53
CA ALA A 202 -0.42 -26.01 -18.17
C ALA A 202 -1.78 -25.30 -18.02
N LEU A 203 -2.42 -25.55 -16.88
CA LEU A 203 -3.67 -24.95 -16.44
C LEU A 203 -3.52 -24.46 -15.02
N ALA A 204 -3.95 -23.24 -14.73
CA ALA A 204 -4.14 -22.76 -13.37
C ALA A 204 -5.51 -22.13 -13.22
N LEU A 205 -6.18 -22.44 -12.12
CA LEU A 205 -7.46 -21.88 -11.73
C LEU A 205 -7.35 -21.35 -10.30
N GLY A 206 -7.86 -20.15 -10.07
CA GLY A 206 -7.83 -19.52 -8.76
C GLY A 206 -9.18 -18.94 -8.34
N ASP A 207 -9.31 -18.71 -7.05
CA ASP A 207 -10.32 -17.86 -6.42
C ASP A 207 -9.59 -16.78 -5.63
N ALA A 208 -9.84 -15.52 -5.94
CA ALA A 208 -9.26 -14.37 -5.28
C ALA A 208 -10.36 -13.45 -4.73
N VAL A 209 -10.17 -12.99 -3.51
CA VAL A 209 -11.12 -12.13 -2.82
C VAL A 209 -10.41 -10.93 -2.24
N VAL A 210 -10.95 -9.74 -2.50
CA VAL A 210 -10.50 -8.49 -1.91
C VAL A 210 -11.59 -7.93 -1.01
N LEU A 211 -11.19 -7.51 0.19
CA LEU A 211 -12.03 -6.87 1.20
C LEU A 211 -11.33 -5.63 1.74
N ARG A 212 -12.08 -4.52 1.84
CA ARG A 212 -11.65 -3.33 2.58
C ARG A 212 -12.33 -3.31 3.94
N ARG A 213 -11.62 -2.85 4.97
CA ARG A 213 -12.18 -2.49 6.27
C ARG A 213 -11.76 -1.07 6.61
N GLY A 214 -12.72 -0.16 6.70
CA GLY A 214 -12.52 1.19 7.19
C GLY A 214 -12.71 1.26 8.71
N TYR A 215 -11.98 2.17 9.35
CA TYR A 215 -12.05 2.41 10.79
C TYR A 215 -12.57 3.81 11.12
N TYR A 216 -12.69 4.69 10.13
CA TYR A 216 -13.25 6.04 10.23
C TYR A 216 -14.50 6.16 9.36
N GLU A 217 -15.45 6.95 9.81
CA GLU A 217 -16.70 7.23 9.10
C GLU A 217 -16.61 8.59 8.40
N LYS A 218 -16.82 8.60 7.09
CA LYS A 218 -16.77 9.80 6.26
C LYS A 218 -18.16 10.08 5.67
N GLU A 219 -18.60 11.34 5.68
CA GLU A 219 -19.88 11.73 5.09
C GLU A 219 -19.94 11.48 3.58
N LEU A 220 -18.87 11.79 2.86
CA LEU A 220 -18.76 11.52 1.41
C LEU A 220 -18.90 10.05 1.03
N PHE A 221 -18.66 9.14 1.98
CA PHE A 221 -18.66 7.70 1.75
C PHE A 221 -19.43 6.98 2.85
N PRO A 222 -20.77 7.09 2.86
CA PRO A 222 -21.60 6.62 3.96
C PRO A 222 -21.55 5.10 4.15
N GLY A 223 -21.78 4.66 5.37
CA GLY A 223 -21.85 3.27 5.75
C GLY A 223 -20.58 2.49 5.44
N THR A 224 -20.72 1.31 4.84
CA THR A 224 -19.60 0.41 4.55
C THR A 224 -18.64 0.89 3.47
N GLN A 225 -18.92 2.02 2.81
CA GLN A 225 -18.00 2.65 1.90
C GLN A 225 -16.81 3.29 2.64
N SER A 226 -17.01 3.77 3.87
CA SER A 226 -15.93 4.30 4.72
C SER A 226 -15.72 3.49 5.99
N LEU A 227 -16.78 3.12 6.74
CA LEU A 227 -16.72 2.42 8.03
C LEU A 227 -17.08 0.94 7.91
N GLY A 228 -16.34 0.08 8.60
CA GLY A 228 -16.61 -1.35 8.64
C GLY A 228 -16.11 -2.11 7.42
N ARG A 229 -16.71 -3.24 7.12
CA ARG A 229 -16.32 -4.11 5.99
C ARG A 229 -17.06 -3.71 4.72
N SER A 230 -16.32 -3.52 3.63
CA SER A 230 -16.90 -3.33 2.31
C SER A 230 -17.59 -4.60 1.79
N ARG A 231 -18.32 -4.46 0.69
CA ARG A 231 -18.76 -5.60 -0.12
C ARG A 231 -17.52 -6.42 -0.55
N ARG A 232 -17.68 -7.74 -0.58
CA ARG A 232 -16.70 -8.69 -1.07
C ARG A 232 -16.55 -8.54 -2.58
N MET A 233 -15.31 -8.36 -3.06
CA MET A 233 -14.98 -8.40 -4.48
C MET A 233 -14.26 -9.70 -4.77
N GLY A 234 -14.88 -10.55 -5.57
CA GLY A 234 -14.34 -11.86 -5.97
C GLY A 234 -13.84 -11.82 -7.41
N PHE A 235 -12.78 -12.56 -7.68
CA PHE A 235 -12.18 -12.76 -8.99
C PHE A 235 -11.83 -14.23 -9.16
N THR A 236 -11.92 -14.73 -10.39
CA THR A 236 -11.51 -16.10 -10.75
C THR A 236 -10.38 -16.01 -11.77
N PRO A 237 -9.11 -15.79 -11.32
CA PRO A 237 -7.97 -15.77 -12.22
C PRO A 237 -7.75 -17.17 -12.82
N TYR A 238 -7.45 -17.21 -14.10
CA TYR A 238 -7.10 -18.44 -14.79
C TYR A 238 -5.94 -18.24 -15.75
N THR A 239 -5.20 -19.32 -15.99
CA THR A 239 -4.12 -19.35 -16.99
C THR A 239 -4.19 -20.66 -17.74
N VAL A 240 -4.12 -20.57 -19.05
CA VAL A 240 -3.99 -21.72 -19.95
C VAL A 240 -2.75 -21.51 -20.82
N LYS A 241 -1.89 -22.51 -20.86
CA LYS A 241 -0.68 -22.49 -21.69
C LYS A 241 -0.56 -23.82 -22.42
N ALA A 242 -0.32 -23.76 -23.71
CA ALA A 242 0.05 -24.92 -24.53
C ALA A 242 1.26 -24.53 -25.39
N LEU A 243 2.27 -25.38 -25.40
CA LEU A 243 3.48 -25.23 -26.21
C LEU A 243 3.80 -26.57 -26.82
N GLY A 244 4.13 -26.58 -28.11
CA GLY A 244 4.55 -27.80 -28.84
C GLY A 244 5.72 -27.47 -29.77
N GLY A 245 6.63 -28.38 -29.89
CA GLY A 245 7.73 -28.31 -30.83
C GLY A 245 8.12 -29.71 -31.29
N GLY A 246 8.46 -29.85 -32.58
CA GLY A 246 8.90 -31.11 -33.16
C GLY A 246 10.15 -30.94 -34.02
N ALA A 247 11.06 -31.91 -33.95
CA ALA A 247 12.15 -32.02 -34.89
C ALA A 247 11.75 -33.09 -35.93
N PHE A 248 11.60 -32.63 -37.16
CA PHE A 248 11.48 -33.55 -38.32
C PHE A 248 12.88 -33.82 -38.83
N SER A 249 13.35 -35.06 -38.66
CA SER A 249 14.48 -35.54 -39.43
C SER A 249 13.95 -36.11 -40.71
N PRO A 250 14.44 -35.67 -41.89
CA PRO A 250 14.04 -36.26 -43.17
C PRO A 250 14.44 -37.73 -43.26
#